data_6f68384f848c0f7f2c0af88eb78db458
#
_entry.id   6f68384f848c0f7f2c0af88eb78db458
#
_cell.length_a   1.000
_cell.length_b   1.000
_cell.length_c   1.000
_cell.angle_alpha   90.00
_cell.angle_beta   90.00
_cell.angle_gamma   90.00
#
_symmetry.space_group_name_H-M   'P 1'
#
loop_
_entity.id
_entity.type
_entity.pdbx_description
1 polymer ?
#
loop_
_entity_poly.entity_id
_entity_poly.type
_entity_poly.pdbx_seq_one_letter_code
_entity_poly.pdbx_strand_id
1 'polypeptide(L)'
;MQSKNLVVLVLVMFFALLFLGWTSEAEHQEEFQKVLPLSPKGTFSLKNVNGEVRISTWKEDKVEIKALKKTNKAAENLQKVKIEVTSAADSVSVDTIYPKLGNTGVSVDYDVKVPEGANLGEISDTNGNVSISGPFGRVSAETTNGQVLLENA
;
A
#
# COMPACT_ATOMS: atom_id res chain seq x y z
N MET A 1 -44.62 44.22 -7.63
CA MET A 1 -43.72 43.82 -6.55
C MET A 1 -43.58 42.32 -6.38
N GLN A 2 -44.09 41.49 -7.31
CA GLN A 2 -44.04 40.01 -7.25
C GLN A 2 -43.02 39.34 -8.17
N SER A 3 -42.38 40.06 -9.09
CA SER A 3 -41.46 39.46 -10.06
C SER A 3 -40.00 39.26 -9.55
N LYS A 4 -39.59 40.01 -8.53
CA LYS A 4 -38.20 39.93 -7.98
C LYS A 4 -38.00 38.69 -7.08
N ASN A 5 -39.05 38.22 -6.40
CA ASN A 5 -38.97 37.06 -5.52
C ASN A 5 -39.00 35.72 -6.30
N LEU A 6 -39.62 35.72 -7.47
CA LEU A 6 -39.68 34.51 -8.32
C LEU A 6 -38.31 34.23 -8.97
N VAL A 7 -37.59 35.25 -9.40
CA VAL A 7 -36.27 35.13 -10.00
C VAL A 7 -35.23 34.60 -8.99
N VAL A 8 -35.29 35.09 -7.73
CA VAL A 8 -34.42 34.63 -6.66
C VAL A 8 -34.71 33.19 -6.27
N LEU A 9 -35.99 32.78 -6.26
CA LEU A 9 -36.38 31.41 -5.95
C LEU A 9 -35.91 30.40 -7.03
N VAL A 10 -36.00 30.78 -8.31
CA VAL A 10 -35.52 29.97 -9.44
C VAL A 10 -33.99 29.86 -9.45
N LEU A 11 -33.28 30.94 -9.09
CA LEU A 11 -31.82 30.95 -9.01
C LEU A 11 -31.29 30.08 -7.85
N VAL A 12 -31.99 30.08 -6.71
CA VAL A 12 -31.64 29.20 -5.56
C VAL A 12 -31.94 27.74 -5.86
N MET A 13 -33.05 27.43 -6.58
CA MET A 13 -33.33 26.05 -7.01
C MET A 13 -32.33 25.54 -8.06
N PHE A 14 -31.84 26.41 -8.97
CA PHE A 14 -30.87 26.01 -9.98
C PHE A 14 -29.47 25.80 -9.37
N PHE A 15 -29.13 26.52 -8.31
CA PHE A 15 -27.88 26.33 -7.59
C PHE A 15 -27.87 25.08 -6.70
N ALA A 16 -29.04 24.67 -6.16
CA ALA A 16 -29.19 23.43 -5.40
C ALA A 16 -29.08 22.17 -6.25
N LEU A 17 -29.43 22.24 -7.54
CA LEU A 17 -29.33 21.13 -8.50
C LEU A 17 -27.89 20.87 -9.00
N LEU A 18 -26.98 21.82 -8.86
CA LEU A 18 -25.57 21.67 -9.25
C LEU A 18 -24.71 20.95 -8.19
N PHE A 19 -25.24 20.75 -6.97
CA PHE A 19 -24.52 20.03 -5.90
C PHE A 19 -24.86 18.55 -5.77
N LEU A 20 -25.74 18.01 -6.64
CA LEU A 20 -26.20 16.62 -6.57
C LEU A 20 -25.38 15.63 -7.44
N GLY A 21 -24.16 15.97 -7.82
CA GLY A 21 -23.43 15.17 -8.81
C GLY A 21 -22.04 14.66 -8.43
N TRP A 22 -21.56 14.88 -7.20
CA TRP A 22 -20.24 14.38 -6.81
C TRP A 22 -20.37 13.48 -5.57
N THR A 23 -20.91 12.29 -5.76
CA THR A 23 -20.61 11.19 -4.85
C THR A 23 -19.22 10.70 -5.24
N SER A 24 -18.19 11.29 -4.66
CA SER A 24 -16.89 10.66 -4.55
C SER A 24 -17.13 9.36 -3.78
N GLU A 25 -17.02 8.21 -4.44
CA GLU A 25 -16.94 6.95 -3.71
C GLU A 25 -15.77 7.09 -2.75
N ALA A 26 -16.05 7.09 -1.45
CA ALA A 26 -15.03 7.26 -0.43
C ALA A 26 -14.12 6.03 -0.47
N GLU A 27 -12.82 6.24 -0.70
CA GLU A 27 -11.83 5.19 -0.59
C GLU A 27 -11.76 4.73 0.87
N HIS A 28 -11.96 3.44 1.11
CA HIS A 28 -11.78 2.83 2.42
C HIS A 28 -10.32 2.42 2.61
N GLN A 29 -9.77 2.72 3.78
CA GLN A 29 -8.36 2.46 4.09
C GLN A 29 -8.21 1.76 5.44
N GLU A 30 -7.20 0.91 5.56
CA GLU A 30 -6.79 0.25 6.80
C GLU A 30 -5.26 0.24 6.88
N GLU A 31 -4.72 0.76 7.97
CA GLU A 31 -3.28 0.81 8.22
C GLU A 31 -2.81 -0.44 8.98
N PHE A 32 -1.64 -0.93 8.63
CA PHE A 32 -0.91 -1.97 9.32
C PHE A 32 0.50 -1.51 9.63
N GLN A 33 0.98 -1.75 10.85
CA GLN A 33 2.37 -1.47 11.23
C GLN A 33 2.92 -2.58 12.13
N LYS A 34 4.14 -3.00 11.84
CA LYS A 34 4.88 -3.96 12.67
C LYS A 34 6.37 -3.65 12.66
N VAL A 35 7.01 -3.82 13.83
CA VAL A 35 8.46 -3.67 13.99
C VAL A 35 9.01 -4.96 14.58
N LEU A 36 10.08 -5.50 13.99
CA LEU A 36 10.72 -6.75 14.39
C LEU A 36 12.25 -6.61 14.38
N PRO A 37 12.98 -7.33 15.24
CA PRO A 37 14.43 -7.38 15.17
C PRO A 37 14.89 -7.97 13.82
N LEU A 38 15.91 -7.37 13.25
CA LEU A 38 16.61 -7.87 12.07
C LEU A 38 18.03 -7.29 12.08
N SER A 39 19.06 -8.14 11.94
CA SER A 39 20.44 -7.66 11.92
C SER A 39 20.82 -7.04 10.55
N PRO A 40 21.93 -6.28 10.48
CA PRO A 40 22.46 -5.79 9.20
C PRO A 40 22.87 -6.88 8.20
N LYS A 41 22.91 -8.14 8.61
CA LYS A 41 23.17 -9.30 7.73
C LYS A 41 21.93 -10.18 7.57
N GLY A 42 20.83 -9.80 8.22
CA GLY A 42 19.55 -10.50 8.14
C GLY A 42 18.94 -10.42 6.75
N THR A 43 17.89 -11.20 6.56
CA THR A 43 17.18 -11.28 5.28
C THR A 43 15.74 -10.84 5.44
N PHE A 44 15.31 -9.91 4.60
CA PHE A 44 13.91 -9.50 4.48
C PHE A 44 13.33 -9.98 3.14
N SER A 45 12.10 -10.50 3.16
CA SER A 45 11.36 -10.93 1.97
C SER A 45 9.94 -10.38 2.02
N LEU A 46 9.36 -10.07 0.84
CA LEU A 46 8.01 -9.55 0.74
C LEU A 46 7.35 -10.03 -0.54
N LYS A 47 6.14 -10.58 -0.43
CA LYS A 47 5.28 -10.93 -1.56
C LYS A 47 3.99 -10.13 -1.52
N ASN A 48 3.77 -9.34 -2.55
CA ASN A 48 2.56 -8.56 -2.76
C ASN A 48 1.87 -8.97 -4.08
N VAL A 49 0.64 -8.55 -4.27
CA VAL A 49 -0.12 -8.81 -5.50
C VAL A 49 -0.55 -7.52 -6.17
N ASN A 50 -1.09 -6.57 -5.42
CA ASN A 50 -1.55 -5.29 -5.97
C ASN A 50 -1.15 -4.15 -5.04
N GLY A 51 -0.50 -3.15 -5.58
CA GLY A 51 -0.06 -1.94 -4.87
C GLY A 51 1.42 -1.67 -5.07
N GLU A 52 1.94 -0.67 -4.41
CA GLU A 52 3.33 -0.29 -4.52
C GLU A 52 4.16 -0.85 -3.36
N VAL A 53 5.41 -1.22 -3.64
CA VAL A 53 6.37 -1.65 -2.64
C VAL A 53 7.55 -0.68 -2.63
N ARG A 54 7.77 -0.01 -1.49
CA ARG A 54 8.94 0.83 -1.24
C ARG A 54 9.75 0.25 -0.10
N ILE A 55 11.03 0.05 -0.34
CA ILE A 55 11.98 -0.46 0.65
C ILE A 55 13.16 0.51 0.72
N SER A 56 13.46 0.97 1.92
CA SER A 56 14.61 1.81 2.20
C SER A 56 15.44 1.26 3.35
N THR A 57 16.66 1.76 3.52
CA THR A 57 17.51 1.38 4.65
C THR A 57 17.53 2.44 5.73
N TRP A 58 17.85 2.00 6.96
CA TRP A 58 18.14 2.86 8.10
C TRP A 58 19.21 2.24 9.02
N LYS A 59 19.66 2.99 10.03
CA LYS A 59 20.75 2.57 10.92
C LYS A 59 20.31 1.78 12.15
N GLU A 60 19.09 1.27 12.16
CA GLU A 60 18.53 0.51 13.27
C GLU A 60 18.57 -1.00 12.97
N ASP A 61 18.91 -1.83 13.97
CA ASP A 61 18.94 -3.29 13.84
C ASP A 61 17.52 -3.89 13.97
N LYS A 62 16.61 -3.38 13.18
CA LYS A 62 15.20 -3.82 13.12
C LYS A 62 14.59 -3.50 11.76
N VAL A 63 13.57 -4.23 11.40
CA VAL A 63 12.71 -3.92 10.26
C VAL A 63 11.42 -3.24 10.75
N GLU A 64 11.06 -2.12 10.13
CA GLU A 64 9.74 -1.49 10.26
C GLU A 64 8.95 -1.75 8.98
N ILE A 65 7.78 -2.35 9.14
CA ILE A 65 6.84 -2.66 8.07
C ILE A 65 5.62 -1.79 8.27
N LYS A 66 5.33 -0.91 7.32
CA LYS A 66 4.08 -0.17 7.22
C LYS A 66 3.36 -0.61 5.96
N ALA A 67 2.07 -0.85 6.06
CA ALA A 67 1.23 -1.16 4.92
C ALA A 67 -0.09 -0.39 5.00
N LEU A 68 -0.57 0.03 3.84
CA LEU A 68 -1.85 0.70 3.69
C LEU A 68 -2.71 -0.11 2.72
N LYS A 69 -3.74 -0.76 3.24
CA LYS A 69 -4.77 -1.40 2.44
C LYS A 69 -5.77 -0.35 1.97
N LYS A 70 -6.16 -0.39 0.71
CA LYS A 70 -7.09 0.56 0.09
C LYS A 70 -8.11 -0.16 -0.79
N THR A 71 -9.36 0.32 -0.79
CA THR A 71 -10.38 -0.17 -1.70
C THR A 71 -11.45 0.90 -1.98
N ASN A 72 -11.90 0.99 -3.23
CA ASN A 72 -13.06 1.79 -3.63
C ASN A 72 -14.37 0.96 -3.60
N LYS A 73 -14.28 -0.31 -3.18
CA LYS A 73 -15.43 -1.20 -2.97
C LYS A 73 -15.87 -1.16 -1.50
N ALA A 74 -16.72 -2.08 -1.11
CA ALA A 74 -17.20 -2.19 0.25
C ALA A 74 -16.05 -2.37 1.27
N ALA A 75 -16.10 -1.65 2.40
CA ALA A 75 -15.05 -1.62 3.42
C ALA A 75 -14.68 -3.01 3.97
N GLU A 76 -15.66 -3.94 4.04
CA GLU A 76 -15.42 -5.31 4.47
C GLU A 76 -14.45 -6.09 3.56
N ASN A 77 -14.20 -5.62 2.34
CA ASN A 77 -13.20 -6.24 1.46
C ASN A 77 -11.77 -6.10 2.00
N LEU A 78 -11.48 -5.05 2.78
CA LEU A 78 -10.19 -4.88 3.44
C LEU A 78 -9.85 -6.06 4.36
N GLN A 79 -10.87 -6.64 5.02
CA GLN A 79 -10.69 -7.78 5.94
C GLN A 79 -10.46 -9.12 5.20
N LYS A 80 -10.77 -9.19 3.92
CA LYS A 80 -10.56 -10.39 3.08
C LYS A 80 -9.10 -10.54 2.66
N VAL A 81 -8.31 -9.45 2.68
CA VAL A 81 -6.88 -9.45 2.36
C VAL A 81 -6.10 -9.38 3.67
N LYS A 82 -5.25 -10.39 3.88
CA LYS A 82 -4.45 -10.54 5.11
C LYS A 82 -2.99 -10.24 4.84
N ILE A 83 -2.33 -9.64 5.84
CA ILE A 83 -0.88 -9.45 5.86
C ILE A 83 -0.32 -10.41 6.89
N GLU A 84 0.39 -11.43 6.43
CA GLU A 84 1.05 -12.42 7.28
C GLU A 84 2.53 -12.07 7.40
N VAL A 85 3.02 -11.99 8.64
CA VAL A 85 4.42 -11.68 8.94
C VAL A 85 5.01 -12.82 9.75
N THR A 86 6.02 -13.48 9.16
CA THR A 86 6.77 -14.56 9.78
C THR A 86 8.17 -14.07 10.12
N SER A 87 8.64 -14.39 11.33
CA SER A 87 9.99 -14.07 11.80
C SER A 87 10.66 -15.35 12.29
N ALA A 88 11.82 -15.67 11.79
CA ALA A 88 12.59 -16.84 12.19
C ALA A 88 14.10 -16.58 12.07
N ALA A 89 14.86 -16.89 13.14
CA ALA A 89 16.30 -16.60 13.23
C ALA A 89 16.58 -15.13 12.89
N ASP A 90 17.36 -14.86 11.85
CA ASP A 90 17.66 -13.53 11.36
C ASP A 90 16.99 -13.29 9.99
N SER A 91 15.72 -13.61 9.92
CA SER A 91 14.90 -13.40 8.71
C SER A 91 13.49 -12.94 9.06
N VAL A 92 12.93 -12.06 8.24
CA VAL A 92 11.54 -11.61 8.30
C VAL A 92 10.92 -11.73 6.91
N SER A 93 9.76 -12.37 6.83
CA SER A 93 8.99 -12.53 5.60
C SER A 93 7.59 -11.94 5.76
N VAL A 94 7.12 -11.26 4.74
CA VAL A 94 5.78 -10.67 4.64
C VAL A 94 5.07 -11.24 3.42
N ASP A 95 3.89 -11.80 3.63
CA ASP A 95 3.04 -12.31 2.56
C ASP A 95 1.68 -11.62 2.58
N THR A 96 1.27 -11.04 1.45
CA THR A 96 -0.08 -10.50 1.26
C THR A 96 -0.97 -11.59 0.69
N ILE A 97 -1.96 -12.03 1.48
CA ILE A 97 -2.84 -13.15 1.16
C ILE A 97 -4.18 -12.63 0.67
N TYR A 98 -4.48 -12.89 -0.59
CA TYR A 98 -5.76 -12.62 -1.22
C TYR A 98 -6.64 -13.88 -1.25
N PRO A 99 -7.97 -13.75 -1.20
CA PRO A 99 -8.85 -14.91 -1.37
C PRO A 99 -8.69 -15.51 -2.76
N LYS A 100 -8.76 -16.85 -2.86
CA LYS A 100 -8.60 -17.58 -4.13
C LYS A 100 -9.69 -17.28 -5.15
N LEU A 101 -10.87 -16.87 -4.69
CA LEU A 101 -12.03 -16.58 -5.53
C LEU A 101 -12.53 -15.17 -5.29
N GLY A 102 -12.93 -14.50 -6.37
CA GLY A 102 -13.49 -13.15 -6.33
C GLY A 102 -12.43 -12.05 -6.43
N ASN A 103 -12.88 -10.88 -6.86
CA ASN A 103 -12.06 -9.68 -6.92
C ASN A 103 -12.42 -8.76 -5.75
N THR A 104 -11.54 -8.64 -4.78
CA THR A 104 -11.73 -7.76 -3.61
C THR A 104 -11.66 -6.29 -3.96
N GLY A 105 -10.93 -5.92 -5.02
CA GLY A 105 -10.61 -4.53 -5.35
C GLY A 105 -9.68 -3.87 -4.32
N VAL A 106 -8.98 -4.66 -3.50
CA VAL A 106 -8.03 -4.16 -2.50
C VAL A 106 -6.64 -4.07 -3.11
N SER A 107 -5.97 -2.94 -2.91
CA SER A 107 -4.53 -2.77 -3.07
C SER A 107 -3.85 -2.64 -1.71
N VAL A 108 -2.59 -3.04 -1.62
CA VAL A 108 -1.77 -2.92 -0.41
C VAL A 108 -0.46 -2.25 -0.79
N ASP A 109 -0.26 -1.03 -0.34
CA ASP A 109 1.00 -0.31 -0.50
C ASP A 109 1.88 -0.55 0.71
N TYR A 110 3.15 -0.88 0.47
CA TYR A 110 4.14 -1.10 1.50
C TYR A 110 5.19 0.01 1.55
N ASP A 111 5.54 0.42 2.75
CA ASP A 111 6.72 1.25 3.07
C ASP A 111 7.51 0.53 4.16
N VAL A 112 8.67 0.00 3.80
CA VAL A 112 9.49 -0.84 4.66
C VAL A 112 10.87 -0.22 4.85
N LYS A 113 11.32 -0.21 6.11
CA LYS A 113 12.70 0.16 6.45
C LYS A 113 13.43 -1.05 7.00
N VAL A 114 14.57 -1.38 6.42
CA VAL A 114 15.44 -2.48 6.86
C VAL A 114 16.81 -1.95 7.26
N PRO A 115 17.61 -2.68 8.06
CA PRO A 115 18.95 -2.28 8.40
C PRO A 115 19.84 -2.07 7.16
N GLU A 116 20.73 -1.07 7.20
CA GLU A 116 21.79 -0.93 6.18
C GLU A 116 22.60 -2.23 6.07
N GLY A 117 22.81 -2.72 4.85
CA GLY A 117 23.51 -3.98 4.58
C GLY A 117 22.66 -5.25 4.65
N ALA A 118 21.41 -5.16 5.06
CA ALA A 118 20.49 -6.31 5.05
C ALA A 118 20.30 -6.88 3.63
N ASN A 119 20.03 -8.18 3.56
CA ASN A 119 19.71 -8.84 2.30
C ASN A 119 18.23 -8.73 2.00
N LEU A 120 17.88 -8.44 0.76
CA LEU A 120 16.53 -8.59 0.24
C LEU A 120 16.44 -9.94 -0.47
N GLY A 121 15.76 -10.90 0.16
CA GLY A 121 15.69 -12.29 -0.30
C GLY A 121 14.83 -12.42 -1.54
N GLU A 122 13.53 -12.36 -1.38
CA GLU A 122 12.57 -12.36 -2.49
C GLU A 122 11.62 -11.18 -2.27
N ILE A 123 11.73 -10.16 -3.11
CA ILE A 123 10.80 -9.04 -3.15
C ILE A 123 10.00 -9.19 -4.44
N SER A 124 8.74 -9.57 -4.34
CA SER A 124 7.90 -9.78 -5.51
C SER A 124 6.57 -9.03 -5.43
N ASP A 125 6.17 -8.46 -6.55
CA ASP A 125 4.84 -7.90 -6.76
C ASP A 125 4.26 -8.40 -8.08
N THR A 126 2.95 -8.51 -8.17
CA THR A 126 2.31 -8.87 -9.44
C THR A 126 1.88 -7.64 -10.22
N ASN A 127 1.24 -6.67 -9.57
CA ASN A 127 0.72 -5.47 -10.20
C ASN A 127 1.07 -4.23 -9.39
N GLY A 128 2.26 -3.72 -9.59
CA GLY A 128 2.76 -2.52 -8.94
C GLY A 128 4.24 -2.31 -9.17
N ASN A 129 4.72 -1.15 -8.76
CA ASN A 129 6.13 -0.81 -8.84
C ASN A 129 6.84 -1.20 -7.55
N VAL A 130 8.08 -1.66 -7.70
CA VAL A 130 8.98 -1.96 -6.60
C VAL A 130 10.12 -0.94 -6.63
N SER A 131 10.23 -0.12 -5.58
CA SER A 131 11.28 0.87 -5.42
C SER A 131 12.16 0.51 -4.22
N ILE A 132 13.44 0.39 -4.45
CA ILE A 132 14.42 -0.04 -3.46
C ILE A 132 15.54 1.00 -3.41
N SER A 133 15.82 1.58 -2.24
CA SER A 133 16.82 2.62 -2.08
C SER A 133 17.66 2.44 -0.82
N GLY A 134 18.97 2.47 -0.97
CA GLY A 134 19.95 2.41 0.13
C GLY A 134 21.00 1.33 -0.05
N PRO A 135 21.97 1.25 0.89
CA PRO A 135 23.01 0.24 0.87
C PRO A 135 22.47 -1.12 1.37
N PHE A 136 22.27 -2.04 0.45
CA PHE A 136 21.86 -3.42 0.71
C PHE A 136 23.03 -4.39 0.54
N GLY A 137 22.87 -5.60 1.07
CA GLY A 137 23.68 -6.74 0.73
C GLY A 137 23.29 -7.32 -0.63
N ARG A 138 22.67 -8.50 -0.63
CA ARG A 138 22.08 -9.09 -1.85
C ARG A 138 20.67 -8.56 -2.07
N VAL A 139 20.31 -8.29 -3.32
CA VAL A 139 18.93 -7.91 -3.71
C VAL A 139 18.40 -8.88 -4.76
N SER A 140 17.20 -9.42 -4.50
CA SER A 140 16.41 -10.16 -5.48
C SER A 140 15.01 -9.53 -5.52
N ALA A 141 14.66 -8.90 -6.64
CA ALA A 141 13.39 -8.19 -6.79
C ALA A 141 12.80 -8.41 -8.18
N GLU A 142 11.48 -8.61 -8.22
CA GLU A 142 10.73 -8.80 -9.46
C GLU A 142 9.32 -8.20 -9.39
N THR A 143 8.77 -7.85 -10.52
CA THR A 143 7.36 -7.52 -10.70
C THR A 143 6.86 -8.07 -12.02
N THR A 144 5.60 -8.49 -12.09
CA THR A 144 5.01 -8.97 -13.34
C THR A 144 4.48 -7.82 -14.20
N ASN A 145 3.74 -6.89 -13.60
CA ASN A 145 3.15 -5.75 -14.27
C ASN A 145 3.54 -4.46 -13.54
N GLY A 146 4.73 -3.97 -13.81
CA GLY A 146 5.27 -2.77 -13.18
C GLY A 146 6.75 -2.60 -13.50
N GLN A 147 7.42 -1.79 -12.69
CA GLN A 147 8.84 -1.49 -12.82
C GLN A 147 9.56 -1.79 -11.50
N VAL A 148 10.79 -2.27 -11.59
CA VAL A 148 11.72 -2.34 -10.46
C VAL A 148 12.71 -1.21 -10.60
N LEU A 149 12.75 -0.31 -9.62
CA LEU A 149 13.71 0.78 -9.51
C LEU A 149 14.65 0.51 -8.34
N LEU A 150 15.93 0.52 -8.63
CA LEU A 150 16.99 0.32 -7.65
C LEU A 150 17.88 1.56 -7.59
N GLU A 151 17.96 2.21 -6.43
CA GLU A 151 18.75 3.42 -6.22
C GLU A 151 19.75 3.24 -5.09
N ASN A 152 21.01 3.65 -5.31
CA ASN A 152 22.09 3.62 -4.31
C ASN A 152 22.32 2.24 -3.66
N ALA A 153 22.15 1.18 -4.40
CA ALA A 153 22.36 -0.19 -3.95
C ALA A 153 23.80 -0.67 -4.20
#